data_fa4e19e6e4368c70667a31de0df13057
#
_entry.id   fa4e19e6e4368c70667a31de0df13057
#
_cell.length_a   1.000
_cell.length_b   1.000
_cell.length_c   1.000
_cell.angle_alpha   90.00
_cell.angle_beta   90.00
_cell.angle_gamma   90.00
#
_symmetry.space_group_name_H-M   'P 1'
#
loop_
_entity.id
_entity.type
_entity.pdbx_description
1 polymer ?
#
loop_
_entity_poly.entity_id
_entity_poly.type
_entity_poly.pdbx_seq_one_letter_code
_entity_poly.pdbx_strand_id
1 'polypeptide(L)'
;MKLEKLVGDRFKERPADCQVDSHALMIRGGYMKNVANGIYSSYMPLKRITRKIEQIIREEMDAIDGQEVQFPVVMPASLWQESGRYDSIGKELLRFTDRNGAQMVLGMTHEEAAVQLVREYGQSYAKYPFMIYQIQTKFRDEARPRAGLIRVREF
;
A
#
# COMPACT_ATOMS: atom_id res chain seq x y z
N MET A 1 4.54 17.18 22.42
CA MET A 1 3.07 17.05 22.50
C MET A 1 2.77 16.17 23.70
N LYS A 2 1.78 16.54 24.51
CA LYS A 2 1.37 15.76 25.68
C LYS A 2 0.51 14.58 25.25
N LEU A 3 0.62 13.44 25.97
CA LEU A 3 -0.13 12.20 25.71
C LEU A 3 -1.65 12.40 25.76
N GLU A 4 -2.12 13.30 26.62
CA GLU A 4 -3.54 13.66 26.75
C GLU A 4 -4.16 14.32 25.52
N LYS A 5 -3.28 14.84 24.62
CA LYS A 5 -3.69 15.48 23.35
C LYS A 5 -3.56 14.57 22.13
N LEU A 6 -3.15 13.33 22.34
CA LEU A 6 -3.08 12.35 21.26
C LEU A 6 -4.47 11.95 20.79
N VAL A 7 -4.72 12.03 19.47
CA VAL A 7 -5.89 11.45 18.85
C VAL A 7 -5.80 9.91 18.96
N GLY A 8 -6.90 9.28 19.30
CA GLY A 8 -7.03 7.85 19.50
C GLY A 8 -7.20 7.47 20.97
N ASP A 9 -8.25 6.71 21.26
CA ASP A 9 -8.53 6.21 22.60
C ASP A 9 -7.61 5.05 22.97
N ARG A 10 -7.32 4.94 24.25
CA ARG A 10 -6.57 3.82 24.82
C ARG A 10 -7.46 3.12 25.82
N PHE A 11 -7.49 1.80 25.77
CA PHE A 11 -8.35 1.01 26.65
C PHE A 11 -7.67 -0.31 27.05
N LYS A 12 -8.15 -0.91 28.13
CA LYS A 12 -7.55 -2.11 28.74
C LYS A 12 -8.00 -3.39 28.07
N GLU A 13 -9.25 -3.45 27.66
CA GLU A 13 -9.87 -4.67 27.17
C GLU A 13 -9.35 -5.04 25.76
N ARG A 14 -9.20 -6.34 25.53
CA ARG A 14 -8.85 -6.88 24.21
C ARG A 14 -10.09 -6.80 23.30
N PRO A 15 -10.00 -6.17 22.11
CA PRO A 15 -11.10 -6.22 21.17
C PRO A 15 -11.40 -7.67 20.74
N ALA A 16 -12.68 -8.02 20.63
CA ALA A 16 -13.11 -9.39 20.33
C ALA A 16 -12.66 -9.89 18.95
N ASP A 17 -12.47 -8.97 18.01
CA ASP A 17 -12.03 -9.24 16.64
C ASP A 17 -10.50 -9.39 16.50
N CYS A 18 -9.74 -9.10 17.55
CA CYS A 18 -8.28 -9.17 17.52
C CYS A 18 -7.78 -10.58 17.90
N GLN A 19 -7.45 -11.39 16.90
CA GLN A 19 -6.96 -12.76 17.11
C GLN A 19 -5.50 -12.80 17.59
N VAL A 20 -4.63 -11.90 17.08
CA VAL A 20 -3.20 -11.84 17.43
C VAL A 20 -2.89 -10.67 18.34
N ASP A 21 -1.85 -10.83 19.17
CA ASP A 21 -1.48 -9.85 20.19
C ASP A 21 -1.03 -8.52 19.60
N SER A 22 -0.26 -8.54 18.50
CA SER A 22 0.16 -7.32 17.82
C SER A 22 -1.03 -6.47 17.38
N HIS A 23 -2.08 -7.08 16.80
CA HIS A 23 -3.30 -6.39 16.42
C HIS A 23 -4.00 -5.80 17.66
N ALA A 24 -4.20 -6.61 18.70
CA ALA A 24 -4.83 -6.16 19.93
C ALA A 24 -4.08 -4.99 20.59
N LEU A 25 -2.75 -5.07 20.67
CA LEU A 25 -1.93 -4.02 21.26
C LEU A 25 -1.97 -2.72 20.46
N MET A 26 -1.95 -2.80 19.13
CA MET A 26 -2.03 -1.61 18.26
C MET A 26 -3.38 -0.89 18.39
N ILE A 27 -4.49 -1.62 18.43
CA ILE A 27 -5.82 -1.02 18.65
C ILE A 27 -5.92 -0.45 20.06
N ARG A 28 -5.57 -1.23 21.09
CA ARG A 28 -5.63 -0.80 22.50
C ARG A 28 -4.75 0.39 22.81
N GLY A 29 -3.58 0.47 22.19
CA GLY A 29 -2.62 1.56 22.36
C GLY A 29 -2.94 2.84 21.60
N GLY A 30 -4.00 2.85 20.79
CA GLY A 30 -4.36 4.01 19.98
C GLY A 30 -3.37 4.27 18.83
N TYR A 31 -2.80 3.21 18.26
CA TYR A 31 -1.94 3.29 17.09
C TYR A 31 -2.71 3.31 15.79
N MET A 32 -3.80 2.57 15.77
CA MET A 32 -4.69 2.49 14.61
C MET A 32 -6.14 2.23 15.03
N LYS A 33 -7.07 2.46 14.11
CA LYS A 33 -8.50 2.18 14.27
C LYS A 33 -9.03 1.44 13.06
N ASN A 34 -9.86 0.45 13.31
CA ASN A 34 -10.60 -0.26 12.27
C ASN A 34 -11.64 0.70 11.64
N VAL A 35 -11.63 0.83 10.33
CA VAL A 35 -12.63 1.53 9.51
C VAL A 35 -13.56 0.51 8.88
N ALA A 36 -12.99 -0.55 8.31
CA ALA A 36 -13.69 -1.69 7.78
C ALA A 36 -12.76 -2.92 7.87
N ASN A 37 -13.28 -4.10 7.57
CA ASN A 37 -12.48 -5.31 7.61
C ASN A 37 -11.25 -5.21 6.69
N GLY A 38 -10.05 -5.22 7.28
CA GLY A 38 -8.78 -5.07 6.57
C GLY A 38 -8.46 -3.64 6.09
N ILE A 39 -9.18 -2.64 6.58
CA ILE A 39 -8.95 -1.22 6.28
C ILE A 39 -8.84 -0.45 7.60
N TYR A 40 -7.72 0.23 7.80
CA TYR A 40 -7.39 0.88 9.07
C TYR A 40 -7.00 2.35 8.89
N SER A 41 -7.44 3.19 9.81
CA SER A 41 -6.86 4.52 9.99
C SER A 41 -5.62 4.41 10.86
N SER A 42 -4.50 4.95 10.39
CA SER A 42 -3.25 5.05 11.15
C SER A 42 -3.20 6.36 11.94
N TYR A 43 -3.01 6.28 13.25
CA TYR A 43 -2.82 7.42 14.10
C TYR A 43 -1.35 7.81 14.24
N MET A 44 -1.08 8.94 14.90
CA MET A 44 0.26 9.51 14.98
C MET A 44 1.33 8.55 15.49
N PRO A 45 1.11 7.72 16.53
CA PRO A 45 2.13 6.78 16.99
C PRO A 45 2.57 5.81 15.88
N LEU A 46 1.59 5.21 15.19
CA LEU A 46 1.88 4.31 14.07
C LEU A 46 2.57 5.06 12.92
N LYS A 47 2.08 6.24 12.54
CA LYS A 47 2.70 7.05 11.47
C LYS A 47 4.14 7.44 11.77
N ARG A 48 4.50 7.65 13.03
CA ARG A 48 5.91 7.89 13.41
C ARG A 48 6.78 6.66 13.25
N ILE A 49 6.24 5.47 13.54
CA ILE A 49 6.97 4.21 13.34
C ILE A 49 7.15 3.93 11.85
N THR A 50 6.07 4.01 11.06
CA THR A 50 6.14 3.75 9.61
C THR A 50 7.11 4.69 8.92
N ARG A 51 7.11 5.99 9.25
CA ARG A 51 8.07 6.96 8.70
C ARG A 51 9.53 6.60 9.00
N LYS A 52 9.83 6.07 10.20
CA LYS A 52 11.20 5.64 10.53
C LYS A 52 11.60 4.40 9.73
N ILE A 53 10.68 3.44 9.56
CA ILE A 53 10.92 2.25 8.75
C ILE A 53 11.12 2.65 7.28
N GLU A 54 10.23 3.49 6.75
CA GLU A 54 10.34 4.03 5.39
C GLU A 54 11.67 4.76 5.17
N GLN A 55 12.12 5.54 6.16
CA GLN A 55 13.39 6.26 6.08
C GLN A 55 14.59 5.31 5.98
N ILE A 56 14.62 4.26 6.80
CA ILE A 56 15.67 3.22 6.73
C ILE A 56 15.68 2.58 5.34
N ILE A 57 14.51 2.24 4.80
CA ILE A 57 14.40 1.65 3.46
C ILE A 57 14.93 2.62 2.39
N ARG A 58 14.58 3.92 2.49
CA ARG A 58 15.10 4.94 1.57
C ARG A 58 16.61 5.04 1.61
N GLU A 59 17.19 5.10 2.80
CA GLU A 59 18.65 5.18 2.98
C GLU A 59 19.37 4.00 2.33
N GLU A 60 18.85 2.78 2.49
CA GLU A 60 19.43 1.59 1.88
C GLU A 60 19.23 1.56 0.34
N MET A 61 18.07 2.01 -0.15
CA MET A 61 17.81 2.06 -1.59
C MET A 61 18.62 3.18 -2.28
N ASP A 62 18.74 4.34 -1.65
CA ASP A 62 19.53 5.45 -2.17
C ASP A 62 21.04 5.09 -2.19
N ALA A 63 21.52 4.30 -1.23
CA ALA A 63 22.91 3.83 -1.17
C ALA A 63 23.32 2.92 -2.36
N ILE A 64 22.35 2.36 -3.06
CA ILE A 64 22.55 1.56 -4.28
C ILE A 64 22.07 2.25 -5.54
N ASP A 65 22.02 3.59 -5.53
CA ASP A 65 21.57 4.43 -6.64
C ASP A 65 20.10 4.21 -7.06
N GLY A 66 19.26 3.75 -6.14
CA GLY A 66 17.82 3.63 -6.34
C GLY A 66 17.14 4.99 -6.42
N GLN A 67 16.17 5.15 -7.30
CA GLN A 67 15.40 6.37 -7.48
C GLN A 67 13.96 6.13 -7.03
N GLU A 68 13.51 6.88 -6.00
CA GLU A 68 12.14 6.77 -5.52
C GLU A 68 11.18 7.34 -6.57
N VAL A 69 10.19 6.53 -6.96
CA VAL A 69 9.11 6.92 -7.86
C VAL A 69 7.77 6.67 -7.19
N GLN A 70 6.75 7.39 -7.61
CA GLN A 70 5.39 7.18 -7.15
C GLN A 70 4.47 6.99 -8.34
N PHE A 71 3.80 5.84 -8.38
CA PHE A 71 2.80 5.53 -9.39
C PHE A 71 1.39 5.85 -8.90
N PRO A 72 0.42 6.08 -9.81
CA PRO A 72 -0.96 6.27 -9.42
C PRO A 72 -1.56 4.98 -8.83
N VAL A 73 -2.39 5.11 -7.80
CA VAL A 73 -3.16 3.98 -7.25
C VAL A 73 -4.28 3.56 -8.20
N VAL A 74 -4.89 4.53 -8.85
CA VAL A 74 -5.93 4.30 -9.88
C VAL A 74 -5.25 4.26 -11.24
N MET A 75 -5.39 3.15 -11.95
CA MET A 75 -4.76 2.94 -13.26
C MET A 75 -5.78 2.52 -14.31
N PRO A 76 -5.55 2.87 -15.58
CA PRO A 76 -6.40 2.37 -16.67
C PRO A 76 -6.25 0.85 -16.81
N ALA A 77 -7.36 0.17 -17.04
CA ALA A 77 -7.39 -1.28 -17.23
C ALA A 77 -6.51 -1.74 -18.43
N SER A 78 -6.29 -0.87 -19.41
CA SER A 78 -5.47 -1.17 -20.59
C SER A 78 -4.05 -1.61 -20.27
N LEU A 79 -3.41 -1.03 -19.24
CA LEU A 79 -2.08 -1.46 -18.79
C LEU A 79 -2.07 -2.92 -18.31
N TRP A 80 -3.12 -3.32 -17.61
CA TRP A 80 -3.28 -4.67 -17.07
C TRP A 80 -3.73 -5.65 -18.14
N GLN A 81 -4.49 -5.18 -19.14
CA GLN A 81 -4.87 -5.97 -20.33
C GLN A 81 -3.66 -6.27 -21.19
N GLU A 82 -2.78 -5.29 -21.39
CA GLU A 82 -1.53 -5.46 -22.16
C GLU A 82 -0.62 -6.52 -21.55
N SER A 83 -0.52 -6.60 -20.22
CA SER A 83 0.25 -7.64 -19.52
C SER A 83 -0.47 -9.00 -19.47
N GLY A 84 -1.73 -9.08 -19.85
CA GLY A 84 -2.59 -10.26 -19.69
C GLY A 84 -3.02 -10.52 -18.25
N ARG A 85 -2.63 -9.67 -17.30
CA ARG A 85 -2.96 -9.85 -15.86
C ARG A 85 -4.36 -9.38 -15.53
N TYR A 86 -4.98 -8.55 -16.36
CA TYR A 86 -6.36 -8.11 -16.13
C TYR A 86 -7.34 -9.28 -16.01
N ASP A 87 -7.20 -10.29 -16.83
CA ASP A 87 -8.08 -11.46 -16.86
C ASP A 87 -7.56 -12.62 -16.00
N SER A 88 -6.23 -12.77 -15.90
CA SER A 88 -5.63 -13.89 -15.15
C SER A 88 -5.66 -13.71 -13.63
N ILE A 89 -5.68 -12.46 -13.13
CA ILE A 89 -5.85 -12.19 -11.70
C ILE A 89 -7.33 -12.27 -11.33
N GLY A 90 -7.62 -12.94 -10.23
CA GLY A 90 -8.97 -13.11 -9.73
C GLY A 90 -9.63 -11.84 -9.19
N LYS A 91 -10.56 -12.01 -8.28
CA LYS A 91 -11.36 -10.93 -7.68
C LYS A 91 -10.55 -9.99 -6.77
N GLU A 92 -9.32 -10.33 -6.45
CA GLU A 92 -8.41 -9.50 -5.65
C GLU A 92 -8.04 -8.19 -6.34
N LEU A 93 -8.04 -8.16 -7.67
CA LEU A 93 -7.91 -6.93 -8.44
C LEU A 93 -9.26 -6.22 -8.48
N LEU A 94 -9.36 -5.09 -7.77
CA LEU A 94 -10.57 -4.28 -7.82
C LEU A 94 -10.68 -3.54 -9.16
N ARG A 95 -11.74 -3.84 -9.88
CA ARG A 95 -12.08 -3.24 -11.19
C ARG A 95 -13.29 -2.36 -11.04
N PHE A 96 -13.28 -1.23 -11.70
CA PHE A 96 -14.42 -0.31 -11.71
C PHE A 96 -14.46 0.49 -13.00
N THR A 97 -15.57 1.17 -13.21
CA THR A 97 -15.75 2.10 -14.34
C THR A 97 -15.78 3.52 -13.78
N ASP A 98 -15.02 4.42 -14.37
CA ASP A 98 -15.06 5.82 -13.99
C ASP A 98 -16.34 6.51 -14.52
N ARG A 99 -16.53 7.79 -14.15
CA ARG A 99 -17.70 8.57 -14.55
C ARG A 99 -17.84 8.76 -16.08
N ASN A 100 -16.71 8.62 -16.81
CA ASN A 100 -16.68 8.78 -18.28
C ASN A 100 -16.80 7.44 -19.02
N GLY A 101 -17.01 6.34 -18.29
CA GLY A 101 -17.14 5.00 -18.86
C GLY A 101 -15.80 4.27 -19.06
N ALA A 102 -14.67 4.83 -18.64
CA ALA A 102 -13.38 4.17 -18.77
C ALA A 102 -13.23 3.05 -17.74
N GLN A 103 -12.72 1.89 -18.18
CA GLN A 103 -12.40 0.77 -17.31
C GLN A 103 -11.10 1.04 -16.54
N MET A 104 -11.18 0.97 -15.24
CA MET A 104 -10.10 1.30 -14.30
C MET A 104 -9.86 0.17 -13.31
N VAL A 105 -8.69 0.18 -12.68
CA VAL A 105 -8.34 -0.72 -11.58
C VAL A 105 -7.73 0.05 -10.43
N LEU A 106 -7.87 -0.47 -9.21
CA LEU A 106 -7.00 -0.07 -8.09
C LEU A 106 -5.74 -0.92 -8.08
N GLY A 107 -4.59 -0.28 -7.99
CA GLY A 107 -3.28 -0.93 -8.01
C GLY A 107 -3.08 -1.87 -6.83
N MET A 108 -3.18 -3.17 -7.08
CA MET A 108 -2.78 -4.19 -6.13
C MET A 108 -1.26 -4.41 -6.11
N THR A 109 -0.62 -4.10 -7.21
CA THR A 109 0.82 -4.02 -7.47
C THR A 109 1.06 -2.95 -8.54
N HIS A 110 2.30 -2.60 -8.86
CA HIS A 110 2.61 -1.54 -9.83
C HIS A 110 3.63 -1.96 -10.89
N GLU A 111 3.77 -3.27 -11.14
CA GLU A 111 4.69 -3.77 -12.16
C GLU A 111 4.32 -3.22 -13.55
N GLU A 112 3.05 -3.15 -13.89
CA GLU A 112 2.57 -2.61 -15.16
C GLU A 112 2.98 -1.14 -15.36
N ALA A 113 2.80 -0.33 -14.32
CA ALA A 113 3.20 1.08 -14.34
C ALA A 113 4.72 1.26 -14.40
N ALA A 114 5.46 0.41 -13.68
CA ALA A 114 6.92 0.41 -13.72
C ALA A 114 7.45 0.01 -15.09
N VAL A 115 6.89 -1.03 -15.71
CA VAL A 115 7.25 -1.46 -17.07
C VAL A 115 6.91 -0.38 -18.10
N GLN A 116 5.76 0.29 -17.95
CA GLN A 116 5.42 1.42 -18.82
C GLN A 116 6.48 2.53 -18.73
N LEU A 117 6.85 2.95 -17.51
CA LEU A 117 7.89 3.96 -17.30
C LEU A 117 9.22 3.52 -17.94
N VAL A 118 9.64 2.29 -17.70
CA VAL A 118 10.89 1.75 -18.25
C VAL A 118 10.86 1.72 -19.78
N ARG A 119 9.76 1.31 -20.37
CA ARG A 119 9.56 1.29 -21.82
C ARG A 119 9.66 2.69 -22.44
N GLU A 120 9.08 3.68 -21.79
CA GLU A 120 9.10 5.06 -22.26
C GLU A 120 10.46 5.72 -22.07
N TYR A 121 11.11 5.49 -20.94
CA TYR A 121 12.40 6.07 -20.60
C TYR A 121 13.58 5.32 -21.24
N GLY A 122 13.57 3.98 -21.18
CA GLY A 122 14.69 3.10 -21.48
C GLY A 122 14.87 2.76 -22.96
N GLN A 123 14.61 3.69 -23.88
CA GLN A 123 14.69 3.43 -25.33
C GLN A 123 16.11 3.33 -25.91
N SER A 124 17.12 3.57 -25.09
CA SER A 124 18.53 3.43 -25.49
C SER A 124 19.30 2.64 -24.44
N TYR A 125 20.16 1.72 -24.90
CA TYR A 125 21.02 0.95 -24.00
C TYR A 125 21.94 1.84 -23.14
N ALA A 126 22.26 3.04 -23.62
CA ALA A 126 23.08 4.01 -22.88
C ALA A 126 22.40 4.53 -21.58
N LYS A 127 21.12 4.30 -21.42
CA LYS A 127 20.37 4.67 -20.21
C LYS A 127 20.41 3.57 -19.12
N TYR A 128 20.93 2.40 -19.44
CA TYR A 128 21.01 1.27 -18.50
C TYR A 128 22.42 1.09 -17.94
N PRO A 129 22.58 0.60 -16.71
CA PRO A 129 21.50 0.23 -15.79
C PRO A 129 20.91 1.46 -15.07
N PHE A 130 19.67 1.36 -14.60
CA PHE A 130 19.07 2.24 -13.62
C PHE A 130 18.18 1.43 -12.68
N MET A 131 17.96 1.95 -11.49
CA MET A 131 17.13 1.31 -10.48
C MET A 131 16.04 2.27 -10.03
N ILE A 132 14.81 1.77 -9.93
CA ILE A 132 13.68 2.49 -9.37
C ILE A 132 13.05 1.69 -8.23
N TYR A 133 12.54 2.38 -7.23
CA TYR A 133 11.77 1.76 -6.14
C TYR A 133 10.56 2.62 -5.78
N GLN A 134 9.63 2.05 -5.02
CA GLN A 134 8.43 2.75 -4.60
C GLN A 134 8.06 2.38 -3.16
N ILE A 135 7.57 3.35 -2.41
CA ILE A 135 6.94 3.18 -1.11
C ILE A 135 5.59 3.87 -1.19
N GLN A 136 4.52 3.11 -1.46
CA GLN A 136 3.22 3.71 -1.72
C GLN A 136 2.07 2.76 -1.41
N THR A 137 0.89 3.36 -1.24
CA THR A 137 -0.36 2.64 -1.02
C THR A 137 -0.69 1.70 -2.17
N LYS A 138 -1.17 0.51 -1.79
CA LYS A 138 -1.73 -0.51 -2.67
C LYS A 138 -3.08 -0.95 -2.14
N PHE A 139 -3.92 -1.46 -3.00
CA PHE A 139 -5.21 -2.01 -2.62
C PHE A 139 -5.41 -3.40 -3.21
N ARG A 140 -5.73 -4.37 -2.35
CA ARG A 140 -6.13 -5.73 -2.75
C ARG A 140 -7.50 -6.03 -2.18
N ASP A 141 -8.45 -6.44 -3.02
CA ASP A 141 -9.78 -6.85 -2.54
C ASP A 141 -9.70 -8.23 -1.88
N GLU A 142 -8.96 -8.28 -0.77
CA GLU A 142 -8.69 -9.48 0.01
C GLU A 142 -9.98 -10.00 0.64
N ALA A 143 -10.34 -11.23 0.33
CA ALA A 143 -11.58 -11.86 0.78
C ALA A 143 -11.59 -12.14 2.30
N ARG A 144 -10.40 -12.38 2.90
CA ARG A 144 -10.25 -12.76 4.31
C ARG A 144 -9.10 -12.00 4.98
N PRO A 145 -9.22 -10.68 5.18
CA PRO A 145 -8.23 -9.93 5.93
C PRO A 145 -8.12 -10.47 7.36
N ARG A 146 -6.90 -10.48 7.91
CA ARG A 146 -6.65 -11.02 9.24
C ARG A 146 -5.35 -10.51 9.84
N ALA A 147 -5.22 -10.70 11.16
CA ALA A 147 -4.01 -10.40 11.90
C ALA A 147 -3.54 -8.93 11.81
N GLY A 148 -4.50 -7.99 11.87
CA GLY A 148 -4.22 -6.56 11.85
C GLY A 148 -3.54 -6.14 10.54
N LEU A 149 -2.31 -5.63 10.61
CA LEU A 149 -1.56 -5.14 9.45
C LEU A 149 -0.84 -6.24 8.64
N ILE A 150 -0.96 -7.52 9.01
CA ILE A 150 -0.27 -8.61 8.32
C ILE A 150 -0.99 -8.97 7.00
N ARG A 151 -2.32 -9.02 7.01
CA ARG A 151 -3.11 -9.30 5.82
C ARG A 151 -4.30 -8.34 5.75
N VAL A 152 -4.14 -7.30 5.00
CA VAL A 152 -5.05 -6.16 4.89
C VAL A 152 -5.51 -5.98 3.44
N ARG A 153 -6.47 -5.07 3.24
CA ARG A 153 -6.95 -4.69 1.92
C ARG A 153 -6.23 -3.45 1.38
N GLU A 154 -5.96 -2.48 2.25
CA GLU A 154 -5.20 -1.28 1.92
C GLU A 154 -3.93 -1.21 2.78
N PHE A 155 -2.80 -1.01 2.15
CA PHE A 155 -1.49 -0.98 2.79
C PHE A 155 -0.46 -0.12 2.03
#